data_60c1f62303fce83ae8bd71bd64fd9407
#
_entry.id   60c1f62303fce83ae8bd71bd64fd9407
#
_cell.length_a   1.000
_cell.length_b   1.000
_cell.length_c   1.000
_cell.angle_alpha   90.00
_cell.angle_beta   90.00
_cell.angle_gamma   90.00
#
_symmetry.space_group_name_H-M   'P 1'
#
loop_
_entity.id
_entity.type
_entity.pdbx_description
1 polymer ?
#
loop_
_entity_poly.entity_id
_entity_poly.type
_entity_poly.pdbx_seq_one_letter_code
_entity_poly.pdbx_strand_id
1 'polypeptide(L)'
;MFSPNQLFSSYVATVLPELGEENMTQLTFRGYLYKRLSNRYEVEDGFHQLEYLLRGKNDQLYRTRMVSIKTKSSQVFKERLDQFIAGLQDKGIPFKTIRFREQILLKREDIQTYFYCLDHTVSLQNRLRLTAEWILKELAKLEGKERTSDWVEQQRELTDKETLLEIRKIIGKNRENEDLFDEEERQQDLLSRKIVQEAFQPVKNQVKSFSFIDTESLYEQFYLMKFIRSIKALLLLPYTQSMS
;
A
#
# COMPACT_ATOMS: atom_id res chain seq x y z
N MET A 1 1.56 8.47 -17.39
CA MET A 1 2.74 8.74 -18.23
C MET A 1 3.85 9.37 -17.38
N PHE A 2 5.13 9.00 -17.58
CA PHE A 2 6.25 9.70 -16.97
C PHE A 2 6.78 10.79 -17.90
N SER A 3 6.93 11.98 -17.34
CA SER A 3 7.48 13.16 -18.02
C SER A 3 8.92 13.41 -17.53
N PRO A 4 9.84 13.85 -18.39
CA PRO A 4 11.22 14.08 -18.01
C PRO A 4 11.38 15.23 -17.00
N ASN A 5 10.54 16.26 -17.09
CA ASN A 5 10.52 17.38 -16.16
C ASN A 5 9.13 18.03 -16.10
N GLN A 6 8.97 18.99 -15.18
CA GLN A 6 7.68 19.61 -14.91
C GLN A 6 7.22 20.56 -16.04
N LEU A 7 8.15 21.24 -16.69
CA LEU A 7 7.85 22.12 -17.85
C LEU A 7 7.31 21.32 -19.04
N PHE A 8 7.95 20.19 -19.33
CA PHE A 8 7.45 19.28 -20.37
C PHE A 8 6.09 18.69 -20.01
N SER A 9 5.87 18.37 -18.73
CA SER A 9 4.58 17.90 -18.22
C SER A 9 3.47 18.93 -18.46
N SER A 10 3.74 20.21 -18.17
CA SER A 10 2.77 21.30 -18.37
C SER A 10 2.48 21.51 -19.85
N TYR A 11 3.48 21.43 -20.71
CA TYR A 11 3.29 21.55 -22.17
C TYR A 11 2.43 20.39 -22.73
N VAL A 12 2.76 19.16 -22.38
CA VAL A 12 2.02 17.98 -22.86
C VAL A 12 0.60 17.95 -22.31
N ALA A 13 0.37 18.44 -21.09
CA ALA A 13 -0.96 18.52 -20.48
C ALA A 13 -1.94 19.40 -21.31
N THR A 14 -1.45 20.38 -22.05
CA THR A 14 -2.29 21.23 -22.93
C THR A 14 -2.63 20.53 -24.25
N VAL A 15 -1.78 19.61 -24.71
CA VAL A 15 -1.93 18.92 -26.01
C VAL A 15 -2.73 17.62 -25.89
N LEU A 16 -2.65 16.93 -24.75
CA LEU A 16 -3.30 15.63 -24.55
C LEU A 16 -4.83 15.67 -24.76
N PRO A 17 -5.57 16.67 -24.27
CA PRO A 17 -7.00 16.76 -24.52
C PRO A 17 -7.34 16.88 -26.02
N GLU A 18 -6.50 17.56 -26.80
CA GLU A 18 -6.67 17.67 -28.25
C GLU A 18 -6.49 16.32 -28.98
N LEU A 19 -5.73 15.40 -28.34
CA LEU A 19 -5.53 14.03 -28.80
C LEU A 19 -6.56 13.03 -28.27
N GLY A 20 -7.57 13.50 -27.51
CA GLY A 20 -8.63 12.66 -26.94
C GLY A 20 -8.25 11.95 -25.62
N GLU A 21 -7.09 12.28 -25.03
CA GLU A 21 -6.57 11.65 -23.79
C GLU A 21 -6.86 12.51 -22.55
N GLU A 22 -8.13 12.65 -22.20
CA GLU A 22 -8.58 13.54 -21.11
C GLU A 22 -8.22 13.05 -19.69
N ASN A 23 -8.04 11.74 -19.50
CA ASN A 23 -7.86 11.13 -18.16
C ASN A 23 -6.42 10.69 -17.84
N MET A 24 -5.44 11.15 -18.59
CA MET A 24 -4.06 10.72 -18.41
C MET A 24 -3.36 11.46 -17.25
N THR A 25 -2.99 10.72 -16.21
CA THR A 25 -2.16 11.27 -15.12
C THR A 25 -0.70 11.38 -15.57
N GLN A 26 -0.17 12.61 -15.55
CA GLN A 26 1.24 12.88 -15.81
C GLN A 26 2.00 13.14 -14.52
N LEU A 27 3.17 12.54 -14.40
CA LEU A 27 4.06 12.70 -13.26
C LEU A 27 5.52 12.63 -13.73
N THR A 28 6.39 13.42 -13.11
CA THR A 28 7.82 13.12 -13.17
C THR A 28 8.13 11.90 -12.33
N PHE A 29 9.23 11.19 -12.63
CA PHE A 29 9.65 10.05 -11.79
C PHE A 29 9.86 10.47 -10.32
N ARG A 30 10.44 11.64 -10.10
CA ARG A 30 10.59 12.24 -8.76
C ARG A 30 9.25 12.49 -8.09
N GLY A 31 8.29 13.08 -8.81
CA GLY A 31 6.94 13.32 -8.30
C GLY A 31 6.23 12.01 -7.93
N TYR A 32 6.44 10.95 -8.70
CA TYR A 32 5.94 9.62 -8.39
C TYR A 32 6.57 9.06 -7.11
N LEU A 33 7.89 9.13 -6.96
CA LEU A 33 8.58 8.66 -5.75
C LEU A 33 8.11 9.45 -4.52
N TYR A 34 8.04 10.78 -4.64
CA TYR A 34 7.55 11.62 -3.55
C TYR A 34 6.13 11.23 -3.13
N LYS A 35 5.20 11.10 -4.08
CA LYS A 35 3.82 10.69 -3.81
C LYS A 35 3.71 9.31 -3.12
N ARG A 36 4.63 8.39 -3.42
CA ARG A 36 4.63 7.03 -2.88
C ARG A 36 5.31 6.91 -1.52
N LEU A 37 6.34 7.69 -1.27
CA LEU A 37 7.26 7.48 -0.15
C LEU A 37 7.17 8.56 0.92
N SER A 38 6.77 9.82 0.59
CA SER A 38 6.83 10.97 1.50
C SER A 38 6.01 10.80 2.79
N ASN A 39 4.97 9.97 2.79
CA ASN A 39 4.19 9.70 3.98
C ASN A 39 4.90 8.82 5.02
N ARG A 40 5.99 8.14 4.63
CA ARG A 40 6.72 7.19 5.48
C ARG A 40 8.20 7.48 5.59
N TYR A 41 8.76 8.15 4.58
CA TYR A 41 10.18 8.38 4.45
C TYR A 41 10.46 9.82 4.03
N GLU A 42 11.56 10.37 4.51
CA GLU A 42 12.12 11.59 3.96
C GLU A 42 12.75 11.27 2.61
N VAL A 43 12.22 11.88 1.55
CA VAL A 43 12.68 11.66 0.18
C VAL A 43 13.70 12.72 -0.16
N GLU A 44 14.97 12.31 -0.24
CA GLU A 44 16.07 13.22 -0.58
C GLU A 44 15.91 13.79 -1.99
N ASP A 45 16.14 15.09 -2.10
CA ASP A 45 16.14 15.81 -3.37
C ASP A 45 17.46 15.55 -4.13
N GLY A 46 17.38 15.41 -5.45
CA GLY A 46 18.56 15.26 -6.30
C GLY A 46 19.56 16.43 -6.21
N PHE A 47 19.08 17.65 -5.95
CA PHE A 47 19.97 18.82 -5.72
C PHE A 47 20.72 18.69 -4.39
N HIS A 48 20.06 18.30 -3.32
CA HIS A 48 20.71 18.06 -2.03
C HIS A 48 21.73 16.91 -2.13
N GLN A 49 21.38 15.86 -2.89
CA GLN A 49 22.33 14.78 -3.13
C GLN A 49 23.56 15.26 -3.90
N LEU A 50 23.38 16.05 -4.96
CA LEU A 50 24.47 16.61 -5.74
C LEU A 50 25.33 17.58 -4.90
N GLU A 51 24.69 18.45 -4.13
CA GLU A 51 25.37 19.39 -3.23
C GLU A 51 26.22 18.65 -2.18
N TYR A 52 25.66 17.58 -1.59
CA TYR A 52 26.39 16.72 -0.67
C TYR A 52 27.62 16.09 -1.34
N LEU A 53 27.49 15.62 -2.58
CA LEU A 53 28.60 15.04 -3.34
C LEU A 53 29.70 16.08 -3.67
N LEU A 54 29.28 17.29 -4.00
CA LEU A 54 30.24 18.38 -4.36
C LEU A 54 30.95 19.00 -3.14
N ARG A 55 30.27 19.07 -2.00
CA ARG A 55 30.85 19.56 -0.72
C ARG A 55 31.91 18.63 -0.14
N GLY A 56 31.92 17.37 -0.57
CA GLY A 56 32.92 16.33 -0.38
C GLY A 56 33.77 16.40 0.89
N LYS A 57 33.19 16.11 2.04
CA LYS A 57 34.00 15.83 3.24
C LYS A 57 34.52 14.40 3.11
N ASN A 58 35.86 14.29 3.03
CA ASN A 58 36.50 12.97 2.87
C ASN A 58 36.53 12.19 4.20
N ASP A 59 35.37 12.19 4.90
CA ASP A 59 35.15 11.46 6.13
C ASP A 59 34.60 10.04 5.86
N GLN A 60 34.55 9.20 6.90
CA GLN A 60 34.08 7.83 6.80
C GLN A 60 32.60 7.75 6.37
N LEU A 61 31.77 8.69 6.79
CA LEU A 61 30.35 8.73 6.45
C LEU A 61 30.16 9.01 4.95
N TYR A 62 30.91 9.95 4.40
CA TYR A 62 30.91 10.27 2.97
C TYR A 62 31.30 9.05 2.14
N ARG A 63 32.39 8.36 2.50
CA ARG A 63 32.85 7.16 1.80
C ARG A 63 31.79 6.06 1.84
N THR A 64 31.22 5.80 2.99
CA THR A 64 30.15 4.81 3.16
C THR A 64 28.95 5.12 2.27
N ARG A 65 28.54 6.38 2.22
CA ARG A 65 27.42 6.83 1.37
C ARG A 65 27.73 6.66 -0.12
N MET A 66 28.94 7.04 -0.57
CA MET A 66 29.36 6.87 -1.95
C MET A 66 29.36 5.41 -2.40
N VAL A 67 29.90 4.51 -1.56
CA VAL A 67 29.87 3.07 -1.83
C VAL A 67 28.44 2.56 -1.85
N SER A 68 27.58 3.01 -0.95
CA SER A 68 26.16 2.63 -0.91
C SER A 68 25.44 3.04 -2.20
N ILE A 69 25.63 4.27 -2.68
CA ILE A 69 25.03 4.75 -3.93
C ILE A 69 25.54 3.92 -5.11
N LYS A 70 26.87 3.74 -5.24
CA LYS A 70 27.46 2.93 -6.30
C LYS A 70 26.96 1.49 -6.30
N THR A 71 26.82 0.88 -5.11
CA THR A 71 26.33 -0.49 -4.97
C THR A 71 24.87 -0.60 -5.39
N LYS A 72 24.01 0.30 -4.88
CA LYS A 72 22.57 0.29 -5.20
C LYS A 72 22.27 0.58 -6.67
N SER A 73 23.16 1.31 -7.35
CA SER A 73 23.06 1.60 -8.78
C SER A 73 23.69 0.52 -9.67
N SER A 74 24.24 -0.55 -9.09
CA SER A 74 24.92 -1.59 -9.85
C SER A 74 23.95 -2.63 -10.42
N GLN A 75 24.31 -3.23 -11.54
CA GLN A 75 23.58 -4.35 -12.15
C GLN A 75 23.50 -5.55 -11.18
N VAL A 76 24.56 -5.80 -10.42
CA VAL A 76 24.60 -6.88 -9.42
C VAL A 76 23.53 -6.70 -8.33
N PHE A 77 23.30 -5.45 -7.90
CA PHE A 77 22.24 -5.15 -6.93
C PHE A 77 20.86 -5.47 -7.52
N LYS A 78 20.63 -5.07 -8.77
CA LYS A 78 19.39 -5.38 -9.49
C LYS A 78 19.17 -6.90 -9.58
N GLU A 79 20.16 -7.64 -10.01
CA GLU A 79 20.07 -9.11 -10.13
C GLU A 79 19.76 -9.77 -8.78
N ARG A 80 20.35 -9.28 -7.69
CA ARG A 80 20.07 -9.78 -6.34
C ARG A 80 18.66 -9.44 -5.89
N LEU A 81 18.15 -8.25 -6.23
CA LEU A 81 16.77 -7.86 -5.96
C LEU A 81 15.80 -8.75 -6.75
N ASP A 82 16.09 -9.00 -8.03
CA ASP A 82 15.26 -9.87 -8.87
C ASP A 82 15.22 -11.30 -8.33
N GLN A 83 16.37 -11.86 -7.90
CA GLN A 83 16.46 -13.18 -7.25
C GLN A 83 15.67 -13.23 -5.94
N PHE A 84 15.76 -12.16 -5.13
CA PHE A 84 15.00 -12.07 -3.89
C PHE A 84 13.49 -12.06 -4.17
N ILE A 85 13.04 -11.25 -5.12
CA ILE A 85 11.62 -11.17 -5.51
C ILE A 85 11.15 -12.51 -6.06
N ALA A 86 11.96 -13.20 -6.88
CA ALA A 86 11.63 -14.53 -7.38
C ALA A 86 11.44 -15.54 -6.23
N GLY A 87 12.31 -15.48 -5.21
CA GLY A 87 12.20 -16.36 -4.04
C GLY A 87 10.95 -16.13 -3.18
N LEU A 88 10.32 -14.95 -3.27
CA LEU A 88 9.08 -14.66 -2.56
C LEU A 88 7.86 -15.44 -3.08
N GLN A 89 7.96 -16.03 -4.25
CA GLN A 89 6.91 -16.90 -4.80
C GLN A 89 6.70 -18.14 -3.93
N ASP A 90 7.78 -18.66 -3.33
CA ASP A 90 7.75 -19.89 -2.56
C ASP A 90 7.59 -19.65 -1.05
N LYS A 91 8.20 -18.57 -0.53
CA LYS A 91 8.18 -18.24 0.91
C LYS A 91 8.70 -16.83 1.18
N GLY A 92 8.43 -16.36 2.39
CA GLY A 92 9.13 -15.18 2.94
C GLY A 92 8.39 -13.87 2.80
N ILE A 93 7.18 -13.82 2.21
CA ILE A 93 6.37 -12.60 2.24
C ILE A 93 5.85 -12.37 3.65
N PRO A 94 6.23 -11.26 4.31
CA PRO A 94 5.67 -10.91 5.60
C PRO A 94 4.31 -10.24 5.41
N PHE A 95 3.27 -10.90 5.88
CA PHE A 95 1.92 -10.35 5.90
C PHE A 95 1.62 -9.67 7.25
N LYS A 96 0.74 -8.68 7.23
CA LYS A 96 0.23 -7.99 8.42
C LYS A 96 -1.12 -8.55 8.81
N THR A 97 -1.35 -8.68 10.12
CA THR A 97 -2.66 -8.97 10.68
C THR A 97 -3.61 -7.80 10.39
N ILE A 98 -4.80 -8.09 9.88
CA ILE A 98 -5.82 -7.09 9.61
C ILE A 98 -6.67 -6.92 10.85
N ARG A 99 -6.78 -5.67 11.30
CA ARG A 99 -7.51 -5.28 12.50
C ARG A 99 -8.59 -4.26 12.16
N PHE A 100 -9.64 -4.32 12.95
CA PHE A 100 -10.69 -3.30 12.97
C PHE A 100 -10.97 -2.97 14.43
N ARG A 101 -10.81 -1.71 14.81
CA ARG A 101 -10.81 -1.29 16.22
C ARG A 101 -9.80 -2.15 17.00
N GLU A 102 -10.19 -2.71 18.13
CA GLU A 102 -9.34 -3.59 18.96
C GLU A 102 -9.37 -5.07 18.52
N GLN A 103 -10.20 -5.43 17.54
CA GLN A 103 -10.40 -6.82 17.13
C GLN A 103 -9.51 -7.21 15.95
N ILE A 104 -9.05 -8.47 15.99
CA ILE A 104 -8.38 -9.10 14.85
C ILE A 104 -9.45 -9.65 13.91
N LEU A 105 -9.50 -9.11 12.69
CA LEU A 105 -10.39 -9.60 11.65
C LEU A 105 -9.79 -10.80 10.89
N LEU A 106 -8.52 -10.71 10.52
CA LEU A 106 -7.78 -11.77 9.84
C LEU A 106 -6.34 -11.81 10.37
N LYS A 107 -5.90 -12.99 10.73
CA LYS A 107 -4.51 -13.20 11.18
C LYS A 107 -3.58 -13.26 9.97
N ARG A 108 -2.35 -12.80 10.14
CA ARG A 108 -1.32 -12.88 9.09
C ARG A 108 -1.03 -14.32 8.66
N GLU A 109 -1.16 -15.28 9.58
CA GLU A 109 -0.95 -16.70 9.33
C GLU A 109 -1.99 -17.25 8.35
N ASP A 110 -3.26 -16.83 8.46
CA ASP A 110 -4.34 -17.24 7.58
C ASP A 110 -4.14 -16.66 6.16
N ILE A 111 -3.72 -15.38 6.09
CA ILE A 111 -3.39 -14.71 4.82
C ILE A 111 -2.21 -15.42 4.15
N GLN A 112 -1.17 -15.75 4.91
CA GLN A 112 0.00 -16.46 4.43
C GLN A 112 -0.36 -17.85 3.91
N THR A 113 -1.16 -18.59 4.65
CA THR A 113 -1.63 -19.92 4.27
C THR A 113 -2.41 -19.84 2.95
N TYR A 114 -3.37 -18.92 2.84
CA TYR A 114 -4.13 -18.74 1.60
C TYR A 114 -3.22 -18.42 0.42
N PHE A 115 -2.29 -17.45 0.58
CA PHE A 115 -1.39 -17.03 -0.49
C PHE A 115 -0.51 -18.17 -1.01
N TYR A 116 0.08 -18.97 -0.12
CA TYR A 116 0.96 -20.08 -0.52
C TYR A 116 0.24 -21.34 -0.96
N CYS A 117 -1.08 -21.44 -0.71
CA CYS A 117 -1.93 -22.49 -1.30
C CYS A 117 -2.35 -22.17 -2.74
N LEU A 118 -2.15 -20.93 -3.23
CA LEU A 118 -2.47 -20.60 -4.61
C LEU A 118 -1.48 -21.25 -5.58
N ASP A 119 -1.94 -21.56 -6.78
CA ASP A 119 -1.13 -22.17 -7.84
C ASP A 119 0.16 -21.37 -8.13
N HIS A 120 1.31 -22.02 -8.01
CA HIS A 120 2.63 -21.44 -8.22
C HIS A 120 2.90 -21.07 -9.69
N THR A 121 2.12 -21.55 -10.65
CA THR A 121 2.21 -21.13 -12.06
C THR A 121 1.67 -19.73 -12.29
N VAL A 122 0.85 -19.25 -11.36
CA VAL A 122 0.31 -17.89 -11.40
C VAL A 122 1.37 -16.89 -10.92
N SER A 123 1.54 -15.79 -11.64
CA SER A 123 2.54 -14.76 -11.29
C SER A 123 2.32 -14.21 -9.88
N LEU A 124 3.41 -13.81 -9.22
CA LEU A 124 3.39 -13.21 -7.88
C LEU A 124 2.35 -12.10 -7.75
N GLN A 125 2.30 -11.20 -8.74
CA GLN A 125 1.36 -10.08 -8.76
C GLN A 125 -0.09 -10.54 -8.78
N ASN A 126 -0.42 -11.54 -9.61
CA ASN A 126 -1.78 -12.08 -9.68
C ASN A 126 -2.16 -12.83 -8.41
N ARG A 127 -1.23 -13.59 -7.81
CA ARG A 127 -1.48 -14.25 -6.52
C ARG A 127 -1.76 -13.24 -5.41
N LEU A 128 -1.03 -12.12 -5.36
CA LEU A 128 -1.30 -11.04 -4.42
C LEU A 128 -2.67 -10.39 -4.67
N ARG A 129 -3.08 -10.22 -5.93
CA ARG A 129 -4.41 -9.71 -6.27
C ARG A 129 -5.51 -10.67 -5.83
N LEU A 130 -5.37 -11.96 -6.11
CA LEU A 130 -6.32 -12.98 -5.66
C LEU A 130 -6.42 -13.04 -4.13
N THR A 131 -5.30 -12.87 -3.43
CA THR A 131 -5.27 -12.78 -1.96
C THR A 131 -6.02 -11.54 -1.47
N ALA A 132 -5.84 -10.38 -2.10
CA ALA A 132 -6.59 -9.18 -1.75
C ALA A 132 -8.09 -9.36 -1.98
N GLU A 133 -8.49 -9.98 -3.09
CA GLU A 133 -9.89 -10.30 -3.38
C GLU A 133 -10.50 -11.26 -2.34
N TRP A 134 -9.74 -12.29 -1.93
CA TRP A 134 -10.16 -13.19 -0.86
C TRP A 134 -10.32 -12.46 0.47
N ILE A 135 -9.34 -11.62 0.86
CA ILE A 135 -9.45 -10.81 2.07
C ILE A 135 -10.71 -9.94 2.04
N LEU A 136 -10.99 -9.26 0.92
CA LEU A 136 -12.18 -8.43 0.78
C LEU A 136 -13.48 -9.22 0.92
N LYS A 137 -13.53 -10.48 0.45
CA LYS A 137 -14.67 -11.38 0.64
C LYS A 137 -14.84 -11.76 2.11
N GLU A 138 -13.75 -12.07 2.81
CA GLU A 138 -13.81 -12.37 4.25
C GLU A 138 -14.26 -11.14 5.07
N LEU A 139 -13.76 -9.94 4.74
CA LEU A 139 -14.20 -8.69 5.35
C LEU A 139 -15.71 -8.45 5.13
N ALA A 140 -16.23 -8.74 3.95
CA ALA A 140 -17.67 -8.59 3.67
C ALA A 140 -18.55 -9.53 4.53
N LYS A 141 -18.07 -10.75 4.84
CA LYS A 141 -18.75 -11.66 5.77
C LYS A 141 -18.76 -11.11 7.19
N LEU A 142 -17.63 -10.52 7.62
CA LEU A 142 -17.50 -9.92 8.95
C LEU A 142 -18.34 -8.66 9.09
N GLU A 143 -18.44 -7.82 8.05
CA GLU A 143 -19.36 -6.69 8.01
C GLU A 143 -20.82 -7.12 8.28
N GLY A 144 -21.23 -8.23 7.72
CA GLY A 144 -22.58 -8.78 7.98
C GLY A 144 -22.82 -9.08 9.46
N LYS A 145 -21.80 -9.61 10.16
CA LYS A 145 -21.89 -9.94 11.60
C LYS A 145 -21.84 -8.69 12.48
N GLU A 146 -21.09 -7.67 12.07
CA GLU A 146 -20.92 -6.43 12.83
C GLU A 146 -22.19 -5.55 12.90
N ARG A 147 -23.18 -5.78 12.04
CA ARG A 147 -24.41 -4.97 11.99
C ARG A 147 -25.21 -4.98 13.28
N THR A 148 -25.10 -6.04 14.07
CA THR A 148 -25.80 -6.24 15.34
C THR A 148 -24.92 -5.93 16.56
N SER A 149 -23.77 -5.31 16.37
CA SER A 149 -22.84 -4.97 17.46
C SER A 149 -23.29 -3.73 18.21
N ASP A 150 -23.01 -3.65 19.52
CA ASP A 150 -23.37 -2.53 20.39
C ASP A 150 -22.87 -1.17 19.86
N TRP A 151 -21.67 -1.15 19.27
CA TRP A 151 -21.15 0.08 18.70
C TRP A 151 -21.95 0.60 17.49
N VAL A 152 -22.60 -0.28 16.75
CA VAL A 152 -23.47 0.11 15.63
C VAL A 152 -24.79 0.69 16.18
N GLU A 153 -25.31 0.14 17.27
CA GLU A 153 -26.49 0.72 17.97
C GLU A 153 -26.20 2.12 18.46
N GLN A 154 -25.08 2.30 19.15
CA GLN A 154 -24.63 3.63 19.61
C GLN A 154 -24.47 4.61 18.45
N GLN A 155 -23.89 4.15 17.33
CA GLN A 155 -23.70 5.02 16.17
C GLN A 155 -25.02 5.36 15.47
N ARG A 156 -26.01 4.48 15.49
CA ARG A 156 -27.36 4.77 14.98
C ARG A 156 -28.02 5.93 15.74
N GLU A 157 -27.89 5.95 17.06
CA GLU A 157 -28.44 7.02 17.90
C GLU A 157 -27.80 8.39 17.59
N LEU A 158 -26.53 8.40 17.17
CA LEU A 158 -25.78 9.60 16.82
C LEU A 158 -25.94 10.02 15.35
N THR A 159 -26.73 9.29 14.56
CA THR A 159 -26.87 9.55 13.13
C THR A 159 -27.60 10.86 12.87
N ASP A 160 -27.08 11.68 11.98
CA ASP A 160 -27.67 12.95 11.59
C ASP A 160 -28.99 12.81 10.81
N LYS A 161 -29.77 13.88 10.84
CA LYS A 161 -31.06 13.94 10.16
C LYS A 161 -30.96 13.81 8.64
N GLU A 162 -29.85 14.24 8.04
CA GLU A 162 -29.64 14.20 6.60
C GLU A 162 -29.48 12.77 6.12
N THR A 163 -28.64 11.97 6.79
CA THR A 163 -28.47 10.54 6.54
C THR A 163 -29.77 9.77 6.71
N LEU A 164 -30.56 10.08 7.74
CA LEU A 164 -31.88 9.44 7.92
C LEU A 164 -32.85 9.77 6.77
N LEU A 165 -32.84 11.02 6.29
CA LEU A 165 -33.65 11.42 5.13
C LEU A 165 -33.24 10.73 3.83
N GLU A 166 -31.92 10.52 3.61
CA GLU A 166 -31.42 9.75 2.46
C GLU A 166 -31.93 8.30 2.48
N ILE A 167 -31.83 7.64 3.64
CA ILE A 167 -32.30 6.26 3.79
C ILE A 167 -33.82 6.17 3.56
N ARG A 168 -34.59 7.09 4.10
CA ARG A 168 -36.05 7.16 3.85
C ARG A 168 -36.39 7.34 2.37
N LYS A 169 -35.62 8.16 1.65
CA LYS A 169 -35.79 8.31 0.19
C LYS A 169 -35.50 7.01 -0.58
N ILE A 170 -34.52 6.22 -0.13
CA ILE A 170 -34.18 4.93 -0.73
C ILE A 170 -35.32 3.94 -0.51
N ILE A 171 -35.87 3.87 0.70
CA ILE A 171 -37.00 2.99 1.05
C ILE A 171 -38.24 3.41 0.27
N GLY A 172 -38.56 4.71 0.23
CA GLY A 172 -39.75 5.23 -0.42
C GLY A 172 -39.81 5.04 -1.94
N LYS A 173 -38.66 4.86 -2.60
CA LYS A 173 -38.58 4.53 -4.04
C LYS A 173 -38.97 3.09 -4.39
N ASN A 174 -38.92 2.19 -3.40
CA ASN A 174 -39.22 0.76 -3.59
C ASN A 174 -40.64 0.37 -3.11
N ARG A 175 -41.56 1.31 -2.97
CA ARG A 175 -42.92 1.05 -2.50
C ARG A 175 -43.79 0.41 -3.56
N GLU A 176 -44.13 -0.87 -3.37
CA GLU A 176 -45.41 -1.48 -3.71
C GLU A 176 -45.82 -2.34 -2.52
N ASN A 177 -46.81 -1.84 -1.72
CA ASN A 177 -47.59 -2.59 -0.70
C ASN A 177 -46.81 -3.21 0.48
N GLU A 178 -46.36 -2.44 1.45
CA GLU A 178 -45.82 -2.98 2.70
C GLU A 178 -46.26 -2.19 3.95
N ASP A 179 -46.43 -2.90 5.09
CA ASP A 179 -46.86 -2.35 6.39
C ASP A 179 -45.82 -1.43 7.04
N LEU A 180 -46.25 -0.43 7.80
CA LEU A 180 -45.40 0.54 8.50
C LEU A 180 -44.35 -0.09 9.44
N PHE A 181 -44.63 -1.26 9.98
CA PHE A 181 -43.73 -2.01 10.87
C PHE A 181 -42.49 -2.52 10.12
N ASP A 182 -42.66 -2.99 8.88
CA ASP A 182 -41.57 -3.41 8.03
C ASP A 182 -40.67 -2.26 7.58
N GLU A 183 -41.18 -1.02 7.51
CA GLU A 183 -40.42 0.18 7.15
C GLU A 183 -39.39 0.57 8.21
N GLU A 184 -39.73 0.48 9.51
CA GLU A 184 -38.78 0.82 10.59
C GLU A 184 -37.64 -0.20 10.67
N GLU A 185 -37.95 -1.47 10.56
CA GLU A 185 -36.94 -2.53 10.58
C GLU A 185 -35.97 -2.42 9.39
N ARG A 186 -36.50 -2.16 8.20
CA ARG A 186 -35.70 -1.90 7.00
C ARG A 186 -34.84 -0.65 7.12
N GLN A 187 -35.38 0.42 7.70
CA GLN A 187 -34.62 1.64 7.93
C GLN A 187 -33.44 1.36 8.87
N GLN A 188 -33.66 0.60 9.94
CA GLN A 188 -32.62 0.23 10.90
C GLN A 188 -31.57 -0.68 10.26
N ASP A 189 -31.94 -1.67 9.44
CA ASP A 189 -31.00 -2.55 8.74
C ASP A 189 -30.16 -1.77 7.72
N LEU A 190 -30.77 -0.91 6.91
CA LEU A 190 -30.06 -0.07 5.95
C LEU A 190 -29.10 0.90 6.62
N LEU A 191 -29.51 1.49 7.74
CA LEU A 191 -28.66 2.38 8.51
C LEU A 191 -27.48 1.63 9.12
N SER A 192 -27.70 0.48 9.76
CA SER A 192 -26.67 -0.37 10.30
C SER A 192 -25.68 -0.81 9.21
N ARG A 193 -26.19 -1.16 8.03
CA ARG A 193 -25.38 -1.53 6.87
C ARG A 193 -24.50 -0.37 6.41
N LYS A 194 -25.05 0.84 6.30
CA LYS A 194 -24.30 2.05 5.89
C LYS A 194 -23.20 2.36 6.90
N ILE A 195 -23.51 2.37 8.20
CA ILE A 195 -22.56 2.62 9.29
C ILE A 195 -21.38 1.63 9.23
N VAL A 196 -21.66 0.34 9.11
CA VAL A 196 -20.63 -0.70 9.06
C VAL A 196 -19.79 -0.56 7.79
N GLN A 197 -20.41 -0.33 6.63
CA GLN A 197 -19.70 -0.15 5.36
C GLN A 197 -18.73 1.04 5.41
N GLU A 198 -19.16 2.17 5.96
CA GLU A 198 -18.33 3.36 6.11
C GLU A 198 -17.17 3.11 7.09
N ALA A 199 -17.42 2.46 8.22
CA ALA A 199 -16.41 2.13 9.20
C ALA A 199 -15.35 1.13 8.66
N PHE A 200 -15.74 0.19 7.80
CA PHE A 200 -14.82 -0.78 7.18
C PHE A 200 -14.08 -0.23 5.95
N GLN A 201 -14.52 0.90 5.40
CA GLN A 201 -13.93 1.47 4.18
C GLN A 201 -12.41 1.73 4.29
N PRO A 202 -11.85 2.26 5.41
CA PRO A 202 -10.42 2.41 5.59
C PRO A 202 -9.67 1.08 5.50
N VAL A 203 -10.19 0.02 6.13
CA VAL A 203 -9.61 -1.32 6.11
C VAL A 203 -9.63 -1.90 4.70
N LYS A 204 -10.76 -1.76 3.98
CA LYS A 204 -10.87 -2.18 2.58
C LYS A 204 -9.87 -1.43 1.68
N ASN A 205 -9.68 -0.13 1.91
CA ASN A 205 -8.72 0.67 1.16
C ASN A 205 -7.26 0.24 1.43
N GLN A 206 -6.93 -0.14 2.68
CA GLN A 206 -5.64 -0.75 3.00
C GLN A 206 -5.42 -2.07 2.23
N VAL A 207 -6.43 -2.91 2.12
CA VAL A 207 -6.34 -4.16 1.36
C VAL A 207 -6.18 -3.89 -0.13
N LYS A 208 -6.98 -2.97 -0.71
CA LYS A 208 -6.88 -2.59 -2.13
C LYS A 208 -5.52 -1.97 -2.49
N SER A 209 -4.88 -1.29 -1.54
CA SER A 209 -3.52 -0.73 -1.71
C SER A 209 -2.40 -1.71 -1.38
N PHE A 210 -2.70 -2.98 -1.14
CA PHE A 210 -1.75 -4.01 -0.72
C PHE A 210 -1.00 -3.70 0.59
N SER A 211 -1.56 -2.85 1.46
CA SER A 211 -0.95 -2.50 2.74
C SER A 211 -0.95 -3.65 3.77
N PHE A 212 -1.58 -4.78 3.44
CA PHE A 212 -1.49 -6.03 4.20
C PHE A 212 -0.14 -6.75 4.02
N ILE A 213 0.71 -6.29 3.09
CA ILE A 213 2.10 -6.72 2.98
C ILE A 213 2.96 -5.82 3.87
N ASP A 214 3.82 -6.41 4.70
CA ASP A 214 4.79 -5.67 5.48
C ASP A 214 6.04 -5.35 4.65
N THR A 215 5.94 -4.27 3.88
CA THR A 215 7.03 -3.83 2.99
C THR A 215 8.29 -3.41 3.74
N GLU A 216 8.19 -3.00 5.00
CA GLU A 216 9.35 -2.65 5.84
C GLU A 216 10.12 -3.90 6.21
N SER A 217 9.43 -4.90 6.78
CA SER A 217 10.04 -6.20 7.06
C SER A 217 10.59 -6.87 5.79
N LEU A 218 9.93 -6.72 4.65
CA LEU A 218 10.41 -7.25 3.37
C LEU A 218 11.72 -6.57 2.95
N TYR A 219 11.80 -5.25 3.11
CA TYR A 219 13.01 -4.50 2.82
C TYR A 219 14.15 -4.87 3.76
N GLU A 220 13.87 -5.04 5.04
CA GLU A 220 14.84 -5.51 6.03
C GLU A 220 15.36 -6.91 5.71
N GLN A 221 14.49 -7.85 5.35
CA GLN A 221 14.87 -9.20 4.93
C GLN A 221 15.85 -9.17 3.76
N PHE A 222 15.60 -8.34 2.75
CA PHE A 222 16.50 -8.17 1.61
C PHE A 222 17.89 -7.71 2.07
N TYR A 223 17.97 -6.74 3.01
CA TYR A 223 19.25 -6.25 3.54
C TYR A 223 19.94 -7.20 4.51
N LEU A 224 19.22 -8.13 5.12
CA LEU A 224 19.78 -9.17 5.99
C LEU A 224 20.37 -10.35 5.20
N MET A 225 20.16 -10.42 3.89
CA MET A 225 20.78 -11.45 3.06
C MET A 225 22.33 -11.38 3.16
N LYS A 226 22.98 -12.55 3.15
CA LYS A 226 24.44 -12.69 3.30
C LYS A 226 25.25 -11.78 2.37
N PHE A 227 24.74 -11.47 1.19
CA PHE A 227 25.39 -10.62 0.21
C PHE A 227 25.60 -9.18 0.74
N ILE A 228 24.60 -8.61 1.43
CA ILE A 228 24.72 -7.24 1.96
C ILE A 228 25.54 -7.20 3.23
N ARG A 229 25.51 -8.29 4.03
CA ARG A 229 26.45 -8.44 5.16
C ARG A 229 27.91 -8.45 4.68
N SER A 230 28.20 -9.09 3.53
CA SER A 230 29.55 -9.09 2.94
C SER A 230 29.99 -7.71 2.47
N ILE A 231 29.06 -6.90 1.90
CA ILE A 231 29.35 -5.51 1.56
C ILE A 231 29.60 -4.66 2.81
N LYS A 232 28.83 -4.88 3.88
CA LYS A 232 29.03 -4.19 5.16
C LYS A 232 30.39 -4.53 5.78
N ALA A 233 30.84 -5.77 5.65
CA ALA A 233 32.18 -6.20 6.05
C ALA A 233 33.28 -5.58 5.20
N LEU A 234 33.10 -5.47 3.89
CA LEU A 234 34.01 -4.78 2.96
C LEU A 234 34.08 -3.26 3.23
N LEU A 235 32.96 -2.65 3.63
CA LEU A 235 32.90 -1.23 4.01
C LEU A 235 33.58 -0.92 5.35
N LEU A 236 33.71 -1.94 6.21
CA LEU A 236 34.34 -1.83 7.53
C LEU A 236 35.84 -2.21 7.51
N LEU A 237 36.35 -2.77 6.40
CA LEU A 237 37.79 -3.00 6.26
C LEU A 237 38.50 -1.65 6.14
N PRO A 238 39.48 -1.36 7.01
CA PRO A 238 40.34 -0.19 6.83
C PRO A 238 41.02 -0.32 5.47
N TYR A 239 41.02 0.77 4.71
CA TYR A 239 41.77 0.91 3.48
C TYR A 239 43.26 0.87 3.87
N THR A 240 43.83 -0.32 3.89
CA THR A 240 45.27 -0.48 3.99
C THR A 240 45.85 0.04 2.65
N GLN A 241 46.42 1.22 2.71
CA GLN A 241 47.23 1.79 1.63
C GLN A 241 48.30 0.74 1.22
N SER A 242 48.22 0.21 0.02
CA SER A 242 49.37 -0.27 -0.70
C SER A 242 49.99 0.95 -1.41
N MET A 243 50.80 1.71 -0.66
CA MET A 243 51.87 2.51 -1.26
C MET A 243 53.11 1.65 -1.21
N SER A 244 53.57 1.18 -2.31
CA SER A 244 54.94 0.83 -2.63
C SER A 244 55.14 1.02 -4.13
#